data_d80873ae5e050cd703d10bd234710896
#
_entry.id   d80873ae5e050cd703d10bd234710896
#
_cell.length_a   1.000
_cell.length_b   1.000
_cell.length_c   1.000
_cell.angle_alpha   90.00
_cell.angle_beta   90.00
_cell.angle_gamma   90.00
#
_symmetry.space_group_name_H-M   'P 1'
#
loop_
_entity.id
_entity.type
_entity.pdbx_description
1 polymer ?
#
loop_
_entity_poly.entity_id
_entity_poly.type
_entity_poly.pdbx_seq_one_letter_code
_entity_poly.pdbx_strand_id
1 'polypeptide(L)'
;PDYDCSSLVISAWQQAGVPVKTKGATYTGNMKSVFLSCGFKDVTSKVNLSTGSGMKRGDVLLNIASHTVMHIGNGQVVSASKNENNGYHGGKPGDQSGKEIKLQSYYNFPWDCVLRYTEDSSTTDPDPEPQPTAGNAKIRKGQGYANKFANAGISITGKRDAATKKAGVKVLQTALNRDYGAGLDVDGIWGTNTDNALGQHYVKNGETQYM
;
A
#
# COMPACT_ATOMS: atom_id res chain seq x y z
N PRO A 1 12.81 13.63 0.64
CA PRO A 1 13.68 12.97 1.61
C PRO A 1 14.47 11.89 0.91
N ASP A 2 15.74 11.84 1.23
CA ASP A 2 16.71 10.91 0.69
C ASP A 2 16.50 9.55 1.35
N TYR A 3 16.37 8.50 0.56
CA TYR A 3 16.21 7.15 1.08
C TYR A 3 17.36 6.26 0.63
N ASP A 4 17.96 5.56 1.58
CA ASP A 4 18.68 4.33 1.32
C ASP A 4 17.74 3.12 1.48
N CYS A 5 18.27 1.91 1.26
CA CYS A 5 17.46 0.70 1.32
C CYS A 5 16.77 0.51 2.69
N SER A 6 17.48 0.79 3.78
CA SER A 6 16.97 0.60 5.13
C SER A 6 16.00 1.70 5.53
N SER A 7 16.33 2.96 5.26
CA SER A 7 15.49 4.10 5.62
C SER A 7 14.15 4.11 4.87
N LEU A 8 14.13 3.65 3.62
CA LEU A 8 12.88 3.46 2.87
C LEU A 8 11.96 2.47 3.57
N VAL A 9 12.44 1.26 3.85
CA VAL A 9 11.63 0.20 4.46
C VAL A 9 11.20 0.57 5.88
N ILE A 10 12.11 1.13 6.69
CA ILE A 10 11.81 1.58 8.05
C ILE A 10 10.76 2.69 8.05
N SER A 11 10.89 3.67 7.14
CA SER A 11 9.92 4.78 7.06
C SER A 11 8.56 4.31 6.55
N ALA A 12 8.52 3.39 5.59
CA ALA A 12 7.27 2.83 5.09
C ALA A 12 6.48 2.13 6.20
N TRP A 13 7.14 1.29 7.00
CA TRP A 13 6.49 0.60 8.11
C TRP A 13 6.10 1.54 9.26
N GLN A 14 6.94 2.55 9.56
CA GLN A 14 6.58 3.59 10.52
C GLN A 14 5.32 4.35 10.10
N GLN A 15 5.21 4.72 8.82
CA GLN A 15 4.03 5.38 8.27
C GLN A 15 2.80 4.47 8.23
N ALA A 16 3.00 3.17 8.08
CA ALA A 16 1.94 2.17 8.18
C ALA A 16 1.43 1.95 9.62
N GLY A 17 1.98 2.66 10.61
CA GLY A 17 1.57 2.57 12.02
C GLY A 17 2.37 1.58 12.86
N VAL A 18 3.38 0.91 12.29
CA VAL A 18 4.26 0.00 13.03
C VAL A 18 5.50 0.77 13.50
N PRO A 19 5.73 0.94 14.81
CA PRO A 19 6.68 1.91 15.35
C PRO A 19 8.15 1.48 15.26
N VAL A 20 8.57 0.89 14.14
CA VAL A 20 9.93 0.34 13.97
C VAL A 20 11.01 1.42 14.07
N LYS A 21 10.78 2.61 13.49
CA LYS A 21 11.71 3.73 13.56
C LYS A 21 11.77 4.28 15.00
N THR A 22 10.63 4.46 15.63
CA THR A 22 10.52 4.94 17.02
C THR A 22 11.14 3.95 18.01
N LYS A 23 11.14 2.66 17.67
CA LYS A 23 11.79 1.59 18.45
C LYS A 23 13.27 1.42 18.14
N GLY A 24 13.84 2.28 17.29
CA GLY A 24 15.28 2.38 17.10
C GLY A 24 15.83 1.63 15.88
N ALA A 25 14.99 1.21 14.91
CA ALA A 25 15.50 0.73 13.64
C ALA A 25 16.16 1.89 12.85
N THR A 26 17.41 1.73 12.44
CA THR A 26 18.20 2.78 11.77
C THR A 26 18.96 2.29 10.55
N TYR A 27 19.33 1.01 10.49
CA TYR A 27 20.10 0.41 9.40
C TYR A 27 19.86 -1.10 9.35
N THR A 28 20.29 -1.76 8.28
CA THR A 28 20.06 -3.20 8.05
C THR A 28 20.53 -4.08 9.22
N GLY A 29 21.64 -3.74 9.87
CA GLY A 29 22.20 -4.55 10.97
C GLY A 29 21.31 -4.63 12.21
N ASN A 30 20.46 -3.65 12.49
CA ASN A 30 19.56 -3.69 13.63
C ASN A 30 18.08 -3.92 13.25
N MET A 31 17.75 -3.94 11.95
CA MET A 31 16.36 -4.12 11.52
C MET A 31 15.75 -5.41 12.05
N LYS A 32 16.47 -6.55 11.96
CA LYS A 32 15.89 -7.84 12.37
C LYS A 32 15.38 -7.81 13.81
N SER A 33 16.21 -7.41 14.75
CA SER A 33 15.85 -7.40 16.17
C SER A 33 14.71 -6.43 16.47
N VAL A 34 14.77 -5.22 15.89
CA VAL A 34 13.75 -4.20 16.13
C VAL A 34 12.41 -4.59 15.49
N PHE A 35 12.42 -5.08 14.25
CA PHE A 35 11.19 -5.51 13.58
C PHE A 35 10.52 -6.68 14.32
N LEU A 36 11.29 -7.66 14.78
CA LEU A 36 10.75 -8.75 15.61
C LEU A 36 10.10 -8.22 16.89
N SER A 37 10.68 -7.21 17.54
CA SER A 37 10.09 -6.58 18.73
C SER A 37 8.82 -5.77 18.42
N CYS A 38 8.58 -5.45 17.15
CA CYS A 38 7.42 -4.70 16.67
C CYS A 38 6.33 -5.59 16.06
N GLY A 39 6.32 -6.90 16.32
CA GLY A 39 5.28 -7.81 15.86
C GLY A 39 5.59 -8.53 14.55
N PHE A 40 6.79 -8.38 14.00
CA PHE A 40 7.21 -9.22 12.87
C PHE A 40 7.60 -10.62 13.33
N LYS A 41 7.44 -11.58 12.43
CA LYS A 41 7.95 -12.96 12.57
C LYS A 41 8.93 -13.26 11.46
N ASP A 42 9.96 -14.03 11.78
CA ASP A 42 10.86 -14.59 10.79
C ASP A 42 10.16 -15.75 10.07
N VAL A 43 9.88 -15.56 8.80
CA VAL A 43 9.19 -16.53 7.95
C VAL A 43 10.08 -17.12 6.87
N THR A 44 11.40 -17.02 7.02
CA THR A 44 12.39 -17.47 6.05
C THR A 44 12.17 -18.92 5.62
N SER A 45 11.86 -19.80 6.57
CA SER A 45 11.59 -21.23 6.30
C SER A 45 10.27 -21.49 5.54
N LYS A 46 9.41 -20.48 5.41
CA LYS A 46 8.10 -20.60 4.75
C LYS A 46 8.09 -20.03 3.32
N VAL A 47 9.21 -19.52 2.85
CA VAL A 47 9.37 -18.90 1.54
C VAL A 47 10.54 -19.52 0.79
N ASN A 48 10.46 -19.54 -0.52
CA ASN A 48 11.57 -19.98 -1.36
C ASN A 48 12.39 -18.75 -1.78
N LEU A 49 13.57 -18.60 -1.18
CA LEU A 49 14.45 -17.45 -1.45
C LEU A 49 15.03 -17.44 -2.86
N SER A 50 15.09 -18.57 -3.56
CA SER A 50 15.60 -18.61 -4.93
C SER A 50 14.58 -18.06 -5.93
N THR A 51 13.29 -18.29 -5.68
CA THR A 51 12.21 -17.95 -6.61
C THR A 51 11.29 -16.84 -6.14
N GLY A 52 11.31 -16.48 -4.85
CA GLY A 52 10.36 -15.58 -4.24
C GLY A 52 8.98 -16.20 -3.93
N SER A 53 8.82 -17.50 -4.16
CA SER A 53 7.55 -18.18 -3.89
C SER A 53 7.22 -18.21 -2.41
N GLY A 54 5.95 -18.00 -2.04
CA GLY A 54 5.49 -17.95 -0.66
C GLY A 54 5.61 -16.58 0.00
N MET A 55 6.20 -15.58 -0.69
CA MET A 55 6.25 -14.22 -0.18
C MET A 55 4.88 -13.55 -0.26
N LYS A 56 4.61 -12.70 0.72
CA LYS A 56 3.41 -11.88 0.80
C LYS A 56 3.75 -10.41 0.67
N ARG A 57 2.76 -9.60 0.29
CA ARG A 57 2.91 -8.14 0.27
C ARG A 57 3.24 -7.63 1.67
N GLY A 58 4.27 -6.78 1.78
CA GLY A 58 4.79 -6.28 3.04
C GLY A 58 5.95 -7.10 3.61
N ASP A 59 6.26 -8.29 3.09
CA ASP A 59 7.44 -9.02 3.54
C ASP A 59 8.70 -8.20 3.32
N VAL A 60 9.53 -8.13 4.36
CA VAL A 60 10.83 -7.46 4.33
C VAL A 60 11.91 -8.52 4.17
N LEU A 61 12.60 -8.45 3.04
CA LEU A 61 13.76 -9.28 2.77
C LEU A 61 15.00 -8.53 3.26
N LEU A 62 15.81 -9.18 4.05
CA LEU A 62 16.93 -8.56 4.71
C LEU A 62 18.21 -9.38 4.49
N ASN A 63 19.22 -8.72 3.94
CA ASN A 63 20.62 -9.07 4.14
C ASN A 63 21.17 -8.12 5.20
N ILE A 64 21.49 -8.67 6.37
CA ILE A 64 21.85 -7.90 7.56
C ILE A 64 23.11 -7.03 7.33
N ALA A 65 24.01 -7.50 6.50
CA ALA A 65 25.28 -6.82 6.24
C ALA A 65 25.15 -5.66 5.24
N SER A 66 24.19 -5.72 4.29
CA SER A 66 24.27 -4.83 3.14
C SER A 66 22.99 -4.27 2.56
N HIS A 67 21.86 -5.01 2.61
CA HIS A 67 20.69 -4.60 1.81
C HIS A 67 19.37 -5.07 2.36
N THR A 68 18.32 -4.31 2.03
CA THR A 68 16.93 -4.71 2.32
C THR A 68 16.00 -4.23 1.22
N VAL A 69 14.95 -5.00 0.99
CA VAL A 69 13.85 -4.68 0.08
C VAL A 69 12.52 -5.07 0.70
N MET A 70 11.43 -4.50 0.21
CA MET A 70 10.10 -4.89 0.60
C MET A 70 9.34 -5.51 -0.58
N HIS A 71 8.77 -6.70 -0.36
CA HIS A 71 7.91 -7.35 -1.35
C HIS A 71 6.56 -6.64 -1.42
N ILE A 72 6.14 -6.23 -2.61
CA ILE A 72 4.91 -5.45 -2.81
C ILE A 72 3.77 -6.23 -3.49
N GLY A 73 3.93 -7.54 -3.62
CA GLY A 73 3.00 -8.43 -4.32
C GLY A 73 3.40 -8.67 -5.77
N ASN A 74 2.74 -9.64 -6.41
CA ASN A 74 2.94 -9.98 -7.84
C ASN A 74 4.39 -10.27 -8.24
N GLY A 75 5.19 -10.82 -7.33
CA GLY A 75 6.59 -11.10 -7.59
C GLY A 75 7.47 -9.85 -7.75
N GLN A 76 7.03 -8.71 -7.23
CA GLN A 76 7.76 -7.45 -7.30
C GLN A 76 8.27 -7.01 -5.94
N VAL A 77 9.40 -6.32 -5.95
CA VAL A 77 10.00 -5.71 -4.77
C VAL A 77 10.27 -4.23 -5.02
N VAL A 78 10.28 -3.46 -3.93
CA VAL A 78 10.69 -2.05 -3.90
C VAL A 78 11.93 -1.89 -3.04
N SER A 79 12.89 -1.12 -3.51
CA SER A 79 14.10 -0.75 -2.77
C SER A 79 14.61 0.62 -3.18
N ALA A 80 15.40 1.24 -2.30
CA ALA A 80 16.28 2.34 -2.64
C ALA A 80 17.72 1.80 -2.60
N SER A 81 18.44 1.77 -3.73
CA SER A 81 19.73 1.07 -3.78
C SER A 81 20.86 1.86 -4.42
N LYS A 82 20.59 2.74 -5.34
CA LYS A 82 21.59 3.56 -6.02
C LYS A 82 20.99 4.94 -6.32
N ASN A 83 21.79 5.97 -6.12
CA ASN A 83 21.43 7.31 -6.56
C ASN A 83 21.47 7.41 -8.10
N GLU A 84 21.07 8.55 -8.64
CA GLU A 84 21.04 8.85 -10.07
C GLU A 84 22.42 8.78 -10.74
N ASN A 85 23.48 8.92 -9.97
CA ASN A 85 24.87 8.80 -10.43
C ASN A 85 25.44 7.38 -10.33
N ASN A 86 24.57 6.37 -10.06
CA ASN A 86 24.95 4.96 -9.87
C ASN A 86 25.83 4.70 -8.62
N GLY A 87 25.92 5.65 -7.70
CA GLY A 87 26.65 5.51 -6.44
C GLY A 87 25.82 4.89 -5.33
N TYR A 88 26.50 4.25 -4.38
CA TYR A 88 25.89 3.71 -3.16
C TYR A 88 25.95 4.69 -1.98
N HIS A 89 26.73 5.73 -2.08
CA HIS A 89 26.96 6.72 -1.04
C HIS A 89 26.93 8.13 -1.60
N GLY A 90 26.42 9.04 -0.80
CA GLY A 90 26.58 10.47 -0.97
C GLY A 90 25.74 11.03 -2.12
N GLY A 91 25.07 11.99 -1.82
CA GLY A 91 24.44 13.03 -2.55
C GLY A 91 24.40 14.21 -1.61
N LYS A 92 24.19 15.39 -2.11
CA LYS A 92 23.89 16.53 -1.26
C LYS A 92 22.41 16.43 -0.85
N PRO A 93 22.02 16.77 0.39
CA PRO A 93 20.62 16.83 0.75
C PRO A 93 19.82 17.65 -0.27
N GLY A 94 18.78 17.05 -0.84
CA GLY A 94 17.90 17.72 -1.80
C GLY A 94 18.31 17.60 -3.27
N ASP A 95 19.32 16.80 -3.61
CA ASP A 95 19.72 16.55 -5.00
C ASP A 95 19.07 15.31 -5.64
N GLN A 96 18.17 14.65 -4.92
CA GLN A 96 17.53 13.41 -5.38
C GLN A 96 16.50 13.72 -6.47
N SER A 97 16.68 13.03 -7.58
CA SER A 97 15.71 13.01 -8.67
C SER A 97 14.51 12.07 -8.39
N GLY A 98 14.47 11.39 -7.25
CA GLY A 98 13.47 10.36 -6.93
C GLY A 98 13.69 9.04 -7.67
N LYS A 99 14.83 8.88 -8.35
CA LYS A 99 15.14 7.68 -9.14
C LYS A 99 15.85 6.57 -8.34
N GLU A 100 16.26 6.87 -7.13
CA GLU A 100 16.85 5.92 -6.20
C GLU A 100 15.87 4.84 -5.75
N ILE A 101 14.57 5.13 -5.73
CA ILE A 101 13.52 4.17 -5.41
C ILE A 101 13.11 3.44 -6.69
N LYS A 102 13.33 2.13 -6.69
CA LYS A 102 13.05 1.28 -7.85
C LYS A 102 12.02 0.21 -7.52
N LEU A 103 11.09 0.02 -8.44
CA LEU A 103 10.24 -1.15 -8.53
C LEU A 103 10.88 -2.12 -9.51
N GLN A 104 11.04 -3.38 -9.10
CA GLN A 104 11.62 -4.41 -9.97
C GLN A 104 11.06 -5.78 -9.62
N SER A 105 11.19 -6.73 -10.55
CA SER A 105 10.88 -8.13 -10.27
C SER A 105 11.74 -8.64 -9.13
N TYR A 106 11.20 -9.59 -8.35
CA TYR A 106 11.99 -10.30 -7.37
C TYR A 106 13.27 -10.85 -8.01
N TYR A 107 14.36 -10.78 -7.27
CA TYR A 107 15.64 -11.31 -7.68
C TYR A 107 16.29 -12.11 -6.55
N ASN A 108 17.00 -13.15 -6.92
CA ASN A 108 17.77 -13.93 -5.97
C ASN A 108 18.97 -13.10 -5.47
N PHE A 109 19.06 -12.95 -4.17
CA PHE A 109 20.13 -12.25 -3.47
C PHE A 109 20.42 -13.02 -2.18
N PRO A 110 21.60 -12.95 -1.58
CA PRO A 110 21.89 -13.69 -0.36
C PRO A 110 21.14 -13.14 0.84
N TRP A 111 19.80 -13.31 0.81
CA TRP A 111 18.92 -12.90 1.89
C TRP A 111 19.15 -13.75 3.14
N ASP A 112 19.42 -13.11 4.29
CA ASP A 112 19.55 -13.78 5.58
C ASP A 112 18.20 -14.16 6.16
N CYS A 113 17.20 -13.30 5.97
CA CYS A 113 15.85 -13.59 6.45
C CYS A 113 14.75 -12.82 5.72
N VAL A 114 13.53 -13.32 5.88
CA VAL A 114 12.29 -12.67 5.48
C VAL A 114 11.46 -12.42 6.72
N LEU A 115 11.16 -11.15 6.97
CA LEU A 115 10.39 -10.70 8.12
C LEU A 115 8.98 -10.34 7.66
N ARG A 116 7.97 -10.95 8.26
CA ARG A 116 6.55 -10.72 7.99
C ARG A 116 5.89 -10.12 9.21
N TYR A 117 5.23 -8.99 9.02
CA TYR A 117 4.40 -8.42 10.06
C TYR A 117 3.19 -9.30 10.31
N THR A 118 2.99 -9.66 11.57
CA THR A 118 1.78 -10.37 12.01
C THR A 118 1.25 -9.57 13.20
N GLU A 119 0.13 -8.92 13.03
CA GLU A 119 -0.55 -8.34 14.17
C GLU A 119 -0.83 -9.45 15.19
N ASP A 120 -0.37 -9.28 16.42
CA ASP A 120 -0.86 -10.13 17.51
C ASP A 120 -2.35 -9.87 17.66
N SER A 121 -3.12 -10.94 17.63
CA SER A 121 -4.59 -10.98 17.66
C SER A 121 -5.16 -10.47 18.99
N SER A 122 -4.78 -9.27 19.44
CA SER A 122 -5.38 -8.60 20.58
C SER A 122 -6.05 -7.26 20.24
N THR A 123 -5.99 -6.83 18.96
CA THR A 123 -6.90 -5.81 18.43
C THR A 123 -7.42 -6.31 17.08
N THR A 124 -8.66 -6.69 17.10
CA THR A 124 -9.51 -7.20 16.05
C THR A 124 -9.29 -6.51 14.69
N ASP A 125 -8.46 -7.10 13.81
CA ASP A 125 -8.71 -7.12 12.37
C ASP A 125 -7.93 -8.29 11.74
N PRO A 126 -8.58 -9.41 11.41
CA PRO A 126 -7.91 -10.60 10.89
C PRO A 126 -7.61 -10.46 9.40
N ASP A 127 -6.33 -10.70 9.02
CA ASP A 127 -5.99 -11.09 7.64
C ASP A 127 -6.67 -12.45 7.36
N PRO A 128 -7.58 -12.56 6.41
CA PRO A 128 -8.32 -13.78 6.21
C PRO A 128 -7.49 -14.82 5.45
N GLU A 129 -7.14 -15.90 6.14
CA GLU A 129 -7.13 -17.24 5.55
C GLU A 129 -8.50 -17.48 4.88
N PRO A 130 -8.61 -18.20 3.76
CA PRO A 130 -9.86 -18.31 3.02
C PRO A 130 -10.91 -19.05 3.84
N GLN A 131 -11.69 -18.34 4.62
CA GLN A 131 -12.96 -18.86 5.14
C GLN A 131 -14.10 -18.51 4.18
N PRO A 132 -14.94 -19.46 3.84
CA PRO A 132 -16.13 -19.17 3.04
C PRO A 132 -17.11 -18.37 3.90
N THR A 133 -17.45 -17.15 3.46
CA THR A 133 -18.57 -16.30 3.86
C THR A 133 -18.31 -14.94 4.54
N ALA A 134 -17.10 -14.58 4.95
CA ALA A 134 -16.85 -13.22 5.45
C ALA A 134 -16.24 -12.34 4.35
N GLY A 135 -16.95 -11.33 3.88
CA GLY A 135 -16.49 -10.42 2.83
C GLY A 135 -15.29 -9.56 3.24
N ASN A 136 -14.59 -9.00 2.27
CA ASN A 136 -13.34 -8.24 2.42
C ASN A 136 -13.52 -7.01 3.33
N ALA A 137 -12.65 -6.85 4.34
CA ALA A 137 -12.72 -5.79 5.34
C ALA A 137 -12.61 -4.37 4.73
N LYS A 138 -11.76 -4.18 3.71
CA LYS A 138 -11.65 -2.90 3.00
C LYS A 138 -12.94 -2.56 2.25
N ILE A 139 -13.59 -3.57 1.66
CA ILE A 139 -14.89 -3.39 1.00
C ILE A 139 -15.95 -3.07 2.04
N ARG A 140 -15.98 -3.73 3.20
CA ARG A 140 -16.89 -3.40 4.31
C ARG A 140 -16.73 -1.93 4.76
N LYS A 141 -15.49 -1.49 4.93
CA LYS A 141 -15.18 -0.10 5.28
C LYS A 141 -15.68 0.87 4.22
N GLY A 142 -15.44 0.57 2.94
CA GLY A 142 -15.96 1.35 1.82
C GLY A 142 -17.48 1.39 1.75
N GLN A 143 -18.16 0.26 1.99
CA GLN A 143 -19.61 0.17 2.08
C GLN A 143 -20.16 1.04 3.23
N GLY A 144 -19.50 1.02 4.40
CA GLY A 144 -19.85 1.88 5.54
C GLY A 144 -19.72 3.37 5.19
N TYR A 145 -18.63 3.75 4.51
CA TYR A 145 -18.46 5.12 4.04
C TYR A 145 -19.52 5.52 3.00
N ALA A 146 -19.85 4.64 2.05
CA ALA A 146 -20.88 4.91 1.06
C ALA A 146 -22.25 5.14 1.71
N ASN A 147 -22.61 4.38 2.75
CA ASN A 147 -23.82 4.60 3.53
C ASN A 147 -23.78 5.95 4.27
N LYS A 148 -22.64 6.29 4.87
CA LYS A 148 -22.48 7.51 5.67
C LYS A 148 -22.48 8.78 4.81
N PHE A 149 -21.74 8.78 3.68
CA PHE A 149 -21.49 10.00 2.91
C PHE A 149 -22.40 10.18 1.70
N ALA A 150 -22.90 9.10 1.12
CA ALA A 150 -23.74 9.13 -0.06
C ALA A 150 -25.13 8.51 0.18
N ASN A 151 -25.48 8.23 1.43
CA ASN A 151 -26.75 7.60 1.81
C ASN A 151 -27.09 6.38 0.90
N ALA A 152 -26.10 5.54 0.64
CA ALA A 152 -26.21 4.48 -0.36
C ALA A 152 -27.20 3.37 0.03
N GLY A 153 -27.48 3.18 1.32
CA GLY A 153 -28.46 2.22 1.84
C GLY A 153 -28.14 0.76 1.55
N ILE A 154 -26.86 0.39 1.45
CA ILE A 154 -26.42 -0.98 1.12
C ILE A 154 -26.04 -1.77 2.37
N SER A 155 -26.20 -3.11 2.29
CA SER A 155 -25.70 -4.03 3.32
C SER A 155 -24.18 -4.06 3.33
N ILE A 156 -23.58 -4.09 4.53
CA ILE A 156 -22.13 -4.15 4.71
C ILE A 156 -21.68 -5.63 4.66
N THR A 157 -21.55 -6.15 3.45
CA THR A 157 -21.25 -7.58 3.21
C THR A 157 -19.76 -7.85 3.00
N GLY A 158 -18.97 -6.83 2.64
CA GLY A 158 -17.59 -6.99 2.19
C GLY A 158 -17.45 -7.63 0.82
N LYS A 159 -18.53 -7.76 0.05
CA LYS A 159 -18.52 -8.29 -1.32
C LYS A 159 -18.52 -7.13 -2.32
N ARG A 160 -17.77 -7.29 -3.41
CA ARG A 160 -17.78 -6.34 -4.53
C ARG A 160 -18.88 -6.71 -5.53
N ASP A 161 -20.11 -6.65 -5.08
CA ASP A 161 -21.32 -6.93 -5.85
C ASP A 161 -21.84 -5.68 -6.59
N ALA A 162 -22.95 -5.84 -7.30
CA ALA A 162 -23.59 -4.75 -8.04
C ALA A 162 -24.02 -3.60 -7.12
N ALA A 163 -24.53 -3.91 -5.92
CA ALA A 163 -24.91 -2.90 -4.94
C ALA A 163 -23.71 -2.07 -4.48
N THR A 164 -22.58 -2.73 -4.19
CA THR A 164 -21.32 -2.06 -3.81
C THR A 164 -20.78 -1.19 -4.93
N LYS A 165 -20.81 -1.66 -6.19
CA LYS A 165 -20.39 -0.86 -7.34
C LYS A 165 -21.28 0.38 -7.51
N LYS A 166 -22.59 0.20 -7.44
CA LYS A 166 -23.57 1.30 -7.50
C LYS A 166 -23.36 2.32 -6.37
N ALA A 167 -23.08 1.86 -5.16
CA ALA A 167 -22.77 2.71 -4.02
C ALA A 167 -21.48 3.54 -4.24
N GLY A 168 -20.47 2.96 -4.88
CA GLY A 168 -19.25 3.69 -5.25
C GLY A 168 -19.53 4.84 -6.22
N VAL A 169 -20.39 4.63 -7.21
CA VAL A 169 -20.82 5.70 -8.13
C VAL A 169 -21.59 6.80 -7.38
N LYS A 170 -22.48 6.44 -6.45
CA LYS A 170 -23.17 7.44 -5.60
C LYS A 170 -22.20 8.31 -4.81
N VAL A 171 -21.14 7.72 -4.24
CA VAL A 171 -20.10 8.48 -3.54
C VAL A 171 -19.43 9.49 -4.47
N LEU A 172 -19.08 9.09 -5.69
CA LEU A 172 -18.49 9.98 -6.69
C LEU A 172 -19.45 11.11 -7.06
N GLN A 173 -20.70 10.81 -7.40
CA GLN A 173 -21.73 11.80 -7.74
C GLN A 173 -21.97 12.79 -6.58
N THR A 174 -22.00 12.29 -5.34
CA THR A 174 -22.12 13.14 -4.14
C THR A 174 -20.92 14.07 -4.00
N ALA A 175 -19.70 13.57 -4.22
CA ALA A 175 -18.49 14.38 -4.16
C ALA A 175 -18.46 15.45 -5.26
N LEU A 176 -18.79 15.09 -6.50
CA LEU A 176 -18.87 16.02 -7.62
C LEU A 176 -19.89 17.13 -7.38
N ASN A 177 -21.05 16.79 -6.80
CA ASN A 177 -22.06 17.79 -6.44
C ASN A 177 -21.59 18.71 -5.32
N ARG A 178 -20.98 18.14 -4.26
CA ARG A 178 -20.55 18.90 -3.08
C ARG A 178 -19.37 19.81 -3.39
N ASP A 179 -18.35 19.26 -4.05
CA ASP A 179 -17.06 19.96 -4.21
C ASP A 179 -17.04 20.85 -5.45
N TYR A 180 -17.90 20.56 -6.43
CA TYR A 180 -17.88 21.23 -7.73
C TYR A 180 -19.26 21.74 -8.20
N GLY A 181 -20.32 21.48 -7.49
CA GLY A 181 -21.66 21.93 -7.87
C GLY A 181 -22.16 21.29 -9.18
N ALA A 182 -21.80 20.02 -9.45
CA ALA A 182 -22.06 19.39 -10.73
C ALA A 182 -23.55 19.15 -11.05
N GLY A 183 -24.45 19.21 -10.06
CA GLY A 183 -25.90 19.07 -10.26
C GLY A 183 -26.33 17.68 -10.74
N LEU A 184 -25.59 16.64 -10.37
CA LEU A 184 -25.89 15.26 -10.76
C LEU A 184 -26.98 14.64 -9.88
N ASP A 185 -27.82 13.81 -10.47
CA ASP A 185 -28.64 12.88 -9.72
C ASP A 185 -27.75 11.83 -9.06
N VAL A 186 -27.91 11.63 -7.75
CA VAL A 186 -27.13 10.65 -6.98
C VAL A 186 -27.81 9.28 -7.07
N ASP A 187 -27.91 8.75 -8.28
CA ASP A 187 -28.61 7.51 -8.62
C ASP A 187 -27.70 6.26 -8.61
N GLY A 188 -26.39 6.47 -8.63
CA GLY A 188 -25.40 5.40 -8.69
C GLY A 188 -25.25 4.78 -10.10
N ILE A 189 -25.68 5.48 -11.13
CA ILE A 189 -25.52 5.09 -12.53
C ILE A 189 -24.35 5.88 -13.11
N TRP A 190 -23.37 5.16 -13.64
CA TRP A 190 -22.28 5.77 -14.39
C TRP A 190 -22.76 6.06 -15.81
N GLY A 191 -23.21 7.27 -16.08
CA GLY A 191 -23.71 7.70 -17.38
C GLY A 191 -22.97 8.94 -17.89
N THR A 192 -23.38 9.42 -19.06
CA THR A 192 -22.79 10.57 -19.76
C THR A 192 -22.68 11.81 -18.86
N ASN A 193 -23.67 12.08 -18.00
CA ASN A 193 -23.62 13.23 -17.11
C ASN A 193 -22.51 13.11 -16.06
N THR A 194 -22.31 11.90 -15.51
CA THR A 194 -21.23 11.63 -14.57
C THR A 194 -19.86 11.71 -15.24
N ASP A 195 -19.72 11.16 -16.46
CA ASP A 195 -18.51 11.27 -17.28
C ASP A 195 -18.18 12.74 -17.60
N ASN A 196 -19.15 13.50 -18.05
CA ASN A 196 -18.97 14.92 -18.38
C ASN A 196 -18.57 15.74 -17.13
N ALA A 197 -19.24 15.52 -16.01
CA ALA A 197 -18.90 16.20 -14.77
C ALA A 197 -17.47 15.87 -14.30
N LEU A 198 -17.09 14.59 -14.37
CA LEU A 198 -15.74 14.16 -14.01
C LEU A 198 -14.70 14.76 -14.98
N GLY A 199 -14.93 14.67 -16.29
CA GLY A 199 -14.03 15.18 -17.34
C GLY A 199 -13.84 16.70 -17.26
N GLN A 200 -14.90 17.47 -17.04
CA GLN A 200 -14.81 18.94 -16.90
C GLN A 200 -13.93 19.36 -15.73
N HIS A 201 -13.90 18.60 -14.65
CA HIS A 201 -13.08 18.92 -13.48
C HIS A 201 -11.61 18.53 -13.67
N TYR A 202 -11.32 17.41 -14.34
CA TYR A 202 -9.96 17.05 -14.70
C TYR A 202 -9.33 18.08 -15.67
N VAL A 203 -10.09 18.51 -16.66
CA VAL A 203 -9.62 19.53 -17.63
C VAL A 203 -9.43 20.90 -16.98
N LYS A 204 -10.33 21.29 -16.06
CA LYS A 204 -10.29 22.62 -15.41
C LYS A 204 -9.10 22.80 -14.46
N ASN A 205 -8.60 21.72 -13.88
CA ASN A 205 -7.47 21.73 -12.94
C ASN A 205 -6.11 21.43 -13.61
N GLY A 206 -6.05 21.31 -14.93
CA GLY A 206 -4.80 21.06 -15.66
C GLY A 206 -4.21 19.66 -15.48
N GLU A 207 -4.92 18.76 -14.86
CA GLU A 207 -4.50 17.37 -14.68
C GLU A 207 -4.97 16.45 -15.81
N THR A 208 -4.42 16.66 -17.01
CA THR A 208 -4.70 15.84 -18.20
C THR A 208 -3.94 14.50 -18.24
N GLN A 209 -3.35 14.06 -17.14
CA GLN A 209 -2.40 12.94 -17.16
C GLN A 209 -2.98 11.53 -16.98
N TYR A 210 -4.30 11.34 -16.89
CA TYR A 210 -4.86 10.01 -16.61
C TYR A 210 -6.11 9.65 -17.44
N MET A 211 -6.13 10.05 -18.69
CA MET A 211 -7.05 9.45 -19.68
C MET A 211 -6.34 8.42 -20.52
#